data_cc4334eb00799b9abce46437dac07df3
#
_entry.id   cc4334eb00799b9abce46437dac07df3
#
_cell.length_a   1.000
_cell.length_b   1.000
_cell.length_c   1.000
_cell.angle_alpha   90.00
_cell.angle_beta   90.00
_cell.angle_gamma   90.00
#
_symmetry.space_group_name_H-M   'P 1'
#
loop_
_entity.id
_entity.type
_entity.pdbx_description
1 polymer ?
#
loop_
_entity_poly.entity_id
_entity_poly.type
_entity_poly.pdbx_seq_one_letter_code
_entity_poly.pdbx_strand_id
1 'polypeptide(L)'
;MTPAELEAAKADARMLMRAERAAVEPRDAPLKLIENFPLELAKLSPVAGYWPVGGEIDGRPLLAALAKAGRTVALPRMESRAGPARFLAWRGNEMLTADSFGVPSPPSDGADLSPRLFLVPLLAFDRAGRRLGQGGGHYDRIISLYRAHGAVAVGLAYAEQEMGQVPTGPHDAHLDWVITPKEAIRCVRGEGLRGRG
;
A
#
# COMPACT_ATOMS: atom_id res chain seq x y z
N MET A 1 -11.29 3.01 -24.03
CA MET A 1 -10.98 4.20 -23.22
C MET A 1 -9.60 4.71 -23.65
N THR A 2 -9.55 5.95 -24.09
CA THR A 2 -8.31 6.63 -24.45
C THR A 2 -7.48 6.96 -23.18
N PRO A 3 -6.18 7.25 -23.31
CA PRO A 3 -5.37 7.67 -22.16
C PRO A 3 -5.93 8.92 -21.45
N ALA A 4 -6.48 9.89 -22.20
CA ALA A 4 -7.08 11.08 -21.62
C ALA A 4 -8.36 10.78 -20.84
N GLU A 5 -9.23 9.93 -21.37
CA GLU A 5 -10.44 9.46 -20.68
C GLU A 5 -10.10 8.68 -19.40
N LEU A 6 -9.04 7.86 -19.41
CA LEU A 6 -8.58 7.15 -18.23
C LEU A 6 -8.08 8.10 -17.15
N GLU A 7 -7.28 9.10 -17.50
CA GLU A 7 -6.78 10.06 -16.51
C GLU A 7 -7.91 10.92 -15.94
N ALA A 8 -8.91 11.30 -16.74
CA ALA A 8 -10.12 11.97 -16.25
C ALA A 8 -10.88 11.08 -15.26
N ALA A 9 -11.15 9.82 -15.62
CA ALA A 9 -11.82 8.87 -14.74
C ALA A 9 -11.06 8.63 -13.42
N LYS A 10 -9.72 8.57 -13.48
CA LYS A 10 -8.88 8.47 -12.27
C LYS A 10 -8.96 9.75 -11.42
N ALA A 11 -9.02 10.93 -12.03
CA ALA A 11 -9.15 12.20 -11.30
C ALA A 11 -10.49 12.29 -10.56
N ASP A 12 -11.59 11.95 -11.23
CA ASP A 12 -12.93 11.93 -10.64
C ASP A 12 -13.01 10.92 -9.49
N ALA A 13 -12.51 9.71 -9.70
CA ALA A 13 -12.44 8.69 -8.66
C ALA A 13 -11.59 9.15 -7.45
N ARG A 14 -10.46 9.85 -7.66
CA ARG A 14 -9.66 10.41 -6.55
C ARG A 14 -10.44 11.46 -5.77
N MET A 15 -11.18 12.32 -6.44
CA MET A 15 -11.97 13.37 -5.80
C MET A 15 -13.06 12.74 -4.92
N LEU A 16 -13.83 11.81 -5.47
CA LEU A 16 -14.88 11.08 -4.75
C LEU A 16 -14.31 10.36 -3.52
N MET A 17 -13.27 9.55 -3.71
CA MET A 17 -12.74 8.68 -2.66
C MET A 17 -11.96 9.45 -1.58
N ARG A 18 -11.49 10.66 -1.86
CA ARG A 18 -10.97 11.56 -0.81
C ARG A 18 -12.10 12.04 0.10
N ALA A 19 -13.25 12.37 -0.45
CA ALA A 19 -14.42 12.79 0.33
C ALA A 19 -14.95 11.63 1.19
N GLU A 20 -15.12 10.44 0.59
CA GLU A 20 -15.53 9.23 1.32
C GLU A 20 -14.58 8.92 2.47
N ARG A 21 -13.26 8.88 2.19
CA ARG A 21 -12.26 8.61 3.25
C ARG A 21 -12.24 9.67 4.35
N ALA A 22 -12.47 10.94 4.01
CA ALA A 22 -12.51 12.02 5.00
C ALA A 22 -13.70 11.91 5.96
N ALA A 23 -14.77 11.22 5.56
CA ALA A 23 -15.95 10.99 6.38
C ALA A 23 -15.80 9.76 7.30
N VAL A 24 -14.76 8.95 7.14
CA VAL A 24 -14.54 7.74 7.96
C VAL A 24 -13.99 8.13 9.33
N GLU A 25 -14.63 7.66 10.38
CA GLU A 25 -14.10 7.72 11.74
C GLU A 25 -13.16 6.52 11.98
N PRO A 26 -11.88 6.73 12.25
CA PRO A 26 -10.90 5.65 12.30
C PRO A 26 -11.08 4.68 13.49
N ARG A 27 -11.69 5.11 14.61
CA ARG A 27 -12.00 4.30 15.80
C ARG A 27 -10.93 3.23 16.10
N ASP A 28 -11.35 1.95 16.08
CA ASP A 28 -10.51 0.76 16.32
C ASP A 28 -9.91 0.17 15.02
N ALA A 29 -10.04 0.87 13.90
CA ALA A 29 -9.59 0.39 12.59
C ALA A 29 -8.14 -0.17 12.59
N PRO A 30 -7.14 0.49 13.21
CA PRO A 30 -5.78 -0.05 13.27
C PRO A 30 -5.67 -1.41 13.98
N LEU A 31 -6.48 -1.65 15.03
CA LEU A 31 -6.49 -2.92 15.75
C LEU A 31 -7.17 -4.00 14.92
N LYS A 32 -8.25 -3.66 14.23
CA LYS A 32 -8.95 -4.58 13.32
C LYS A 32 -8.08 -5.03 12.15
N LEU A 33 -7.15 -4.20 11.66
CA LEU A 33 -6.16 -4.63 10.68
C LEU A 33 -5.29 -5.78 11.21
N ILE A 34 -4.91 -5.76 12.50
CA ILE A 34 -4.12 -6.82 13.11
C ILE A 34 -4.94 -8.11 13.21
N GLU A 35 -6.19 -8.02 13.66
CA GLU A 35 -7.09 -9.17 13.81
C GLU A 35 -7.36 -9.86 12.46
N ASN A 36 -7.55 -9.06 11.40
CA ASN A 36 -7.86 -9.56 10.07
C ASN A 36 -6.62 -9.94 9.24
N PHE A 37 -5.40 -9.69 9.74
CA PHE A 37 -4.18 -9.93 8.96
C PHE A 37 -3.90 -11.42 8.81
N PRO A 38 -3.83 -11.97 7.56
CA PRO A 38 -3.64 -13.41 7.34
C PRO A 38 -2.31 -13.92 7.89
N LEU A 39 -2.34 -15.05 8.60
CA LEU A 39 -1.16 -15.67 9.19
C LEU A 39 -0.10 -16.05 8.16
N GLU A 40 -0.50 -16.37 6.94
CA GLU A 40 0.42 -16.67 5.83
C GLU A 40 1.25 -15.45 5.43
N LEU A 41 0.65 -14.26 5.42
CA LEU A 41 1.34 -13.00 5.16
C LEU A 41 2.24 -12.59 6.33
N ALA A 42 1.80 -12.85 7.55
CA ALA A 42 2.56 -12.55 8.76
C ALA A 42 3.88 -13.32 8.87
N LYS A 43 4.11 -14.35 8.05
CA LYS A 43 5.38 -15.10 7.96
C LYS A 43 6.41 -14.44 7.05
N LEU A 44 6.00 -13.53 6.18
CA LEU A 44 6.89 -12.86 5.23
C LEU A 44 7.77 -11.82 5.96
N SER A 45 9.02 -11.72 5.56
CA SER A 45 9.99 -10.76 6.11
C SER A 45 11.12 -10.54 5.08
N PRO A 46 11.67 -9.33 4.96
CA PRO A 46 11.28 -8.09 5.62
C PRO A 46 9.93 -7.54 5.15
N VAL A 47 9.28 -6.73 6.02
CA VAL A 47 8.00 -6.06 5.74
C VAL A 47 8.23 -4.57 5.60
N ALA A 48 7.80 -3.99 4.49
CA ALA A 48 7.74 -2.54 4.32
C ALA A 48 6.36 -2.02 4.73
N GLY A 49 6.33 -1.07 5.65
CA GLY A 49 5.15 -0.27 5.96
C GLY A 49 5.19 1.08 5.28
N TYR A 50 4.34 1.98 5.77
CA TYR A 50 4.33 3.40 5.38
C TYR A 50 4.03 4.26 6.60
N TRP A 51 4.37 5.55 6.52
CA TRP A 51 3.92 6.55 7.48
C TRP A 51 2.62 7.17 6.97
N PRO A 52 1.50 7.07 7.69
CA PRO A 52 0.21 7.52 7.19
C PRO A 52 0.16 9.03 7.03
N VAL A 53 -0.39 9.51 5.92
CA VAL A 53 -0.59 10.92 5.61
C VAL A 53 -2.02 11.17 5.12
N GLY A 54 -2.54 12.37 5.38
CA GLY A 54 -3.81 12.83 4.78
C GLY A 54 -5.00 11.88 5.01
N GLY A 55 -5.18 11.32 6.20
CA GLY A 55 -6.30 10.44 6.56
C GLY A 55 -6.15 8.99 6.08
N GLU A 56 -4.98 8.55 5.67
CA GLU A 56 -4.68 7.14 5.40
C GLU A 56 -4.89 6.30 6.67
N ILE A 57 -5.35 5.07 6.50
CA ILE A 57 -5.50 4.15 7.64
C ILE A 57 -4.14 3.91 8.29
N ASP A 58 -4.10 3.95 9.61
CA ASP A 58 -2.82 3.80 10.35
C ASP A 58 -2.39 2.32 10.39
N GLY A 59 -1.42 1.98 9.54
CA GLY A 59 -0.80 0.65 9.50
C GLY A 59 0.33 0.44 10.51
N ARG A 60 0.74 1.48 11.28
CA ARG A 60 1.86 1.37 12.23
C ARG A 60 1.64 0.38 13.36
N PRO A 61 0.43 0.25 13.96
CA PRO A 61 0.18 -0.79 14.95
C PRO A 61 0.34 -2.22 14.39
N LEU A 62 -0.09 -2.47 13.16
CA LEU A 62 0.15 -3.74 12.47
C LEU A 62 1.64 -3.98 12.25
N LEU A 63 2.38 -2.96 11.77
CA LEU A 63 3.82 -3.06 11.57
C LEU A 63 4.56 -3.36 12.87
N ALA A 64 4.15 -2.71 13.98
CA ALA A 64 4.69 -2.97 15.32
C ALA A 64 4.37 -4.38 15.82
N ALA A 65 3.17 -4.90 15.56
CA ALA A 65 2.80 -6.27 15.90
C ALA A 65 3.65 -7.30 15.12
N LEU A 66 3.91 -7.06 13.83
CA LEU A 66 4.79 -7.89 13.02
C LEU A 66 6.23 -7.85 13.52
N ALA A 67 6.74 -6.67 13.89
CA ALA A 67 8.05 -6.53 14.51
C ALA A 67 8.16 -7.30 15.83
N LYS A 68 7.14 -7.19 16.70
CA LYS A 68 7.06 -7.96 17.96
C LYS A 68 7.02 -9.48 17.72
N ALA A 69 6.43 -9.92 16.61
CA ALA A 69 6.44 -11.31 16.16
C ALA A 69 7.76 -11.75 15.49
N GLY A 70 8.81 -10.93 15.57
CA GLY A 70 10.15 -11.23 15.05
C GLY A 70 10.35 -10.96 13.57
N ARG A 71 9.48 -10.16 12.92
CA ARG A 71 9.69 -9.75 11.53
C ARG A 71 10.59 -8.51 11.49
N THR A 72 11.50 -8.48 10.53
CA THR A 72 12.23 -7.25 10.22
C THR A 72 11.29 -6.30 9.50
N VAL A 73 11.20 -5.05 9.95
CA VAL A 73 10.31 -4.05 9.36
C VAL A 73 11.09 -2.86 8.83
N ALA A 74 10.55 -2.23 7.80
CA ALA A 74 11.11 -1.07 7.14
C ALA A 74 10.07 0.01 6.90
N LEU A 75 10.53 1.26 6.80
CA LEU A 75 9.76 2.37 6.27
C LEU A 75 10.44 2.91 5.00
N PRO A 76 9.66 3.44 4.05
CA PRO A 76 10.22 4.06 2.87
C PRO A 76 10.90 5.38 3.23
N ARG A 77 11.97 5.71 2.51
CA ARG A 77 12.59 7.01 2.47
C ARG A 77 12.83 7.44 1.03
N MET A 78 12.34 8.61 0.69
CA MET A 78 12.53 9.23 -0.60
C MET A 78 13.66 10.26 -0.49
N GLU A 79 14.82 9.95 -1.09
CA GLU A 79 15.97 10.89 -1.09
C GLU A 79 15.73 12.07 -2.06
N SER A 80 14.95 11.84 -3.11
CA SER A 80 14.52 12.88 -4.04
C SER A 80 13.13 12.57 -4.60
N ARG A 81 12.46 13.60 -5.11
CA ARG A 81 11.10 13.45 -5.67
C ARG A 81 11.04 12.56 -6.92
N ALA A 82 12.12 12.42 -7.64
CA ALA A 82 12.21 11.62 -8.87
C ALA A 82 12.90 10.26 -8.67
N GLY A 83 13.57 10.07 -7.55
CA GLY A 83 14.33 8.85 -7.25
C GLY A 83 13.46 7.70 -6.78
N PRO A 84 14.05 6.49 -6.70
CA PRO A 84 13.40 5.34 -6.09
C PRO A 84 13.30 5.51 -4.57
N ALA A 85 12.29 4.87 -3.98
CA ALA A 85 12.22 4.74 -2.54
C ALA A 85 13.30 3.76 -2.04
N ARG A 86 14.03 4.13 -0.99
CA ARG A 86 14.81 3.19 -0.19
C ARG A 86 13.93 2.67 0.94
N PHE A 87 14.09 1.42 1.32
CA PHE A 87 13.38 0.82 2.44
C PHE A 87 14.38 0.61 3.57
N LEU A 88 14.33 1.48 4.57
CA LEU A 88 15.27 1.49 5.68
C LEU A 88 14.69 0.78 6.90
N ALA A 89 15.53 -0.02 7.57
CA ALA A 89 15.13 -0.72 8.79
C ALA A 89 14.53 0.24 9.82
N TRP A 90 13.45 -0.17 10.46
CA TRP A 90 12.78 0.59 11.52
C TRP A 90 12.42 -0.33 12.70
N ARG A 91 12.81 0.07 13.90
CA ARG A 91 12.57 -0.70 15.14
C ARG A 91 11.44 -0.11 16.00
N GLY A 92 10.84 0.99 15.54
CA GLY A 92 9.72 1.62 16.23
C GLY A 92 10.08 2.70 17.25
N ASN A 93 11.34 2.83 17.62
CA ASN A 93 11.84 3.76 18.64
C ASN A 93 12.92 4.73 18.13
N GLU A 94 13.32 4.64 16.86
CA GLU A 94 14.28 5.57 16.27
C GLU A 94 13.64 6.94 16.04
N MET A 95 14.47 7.97 16.16
CA MET A 95 14.10 9.32 15.75
C MET A 95 13.93 9.34 14.22
N LEU A 96 12.73 9.67 13.75
CA LEU A 96 12.47 9.85 12.33
C LEU A 96 12.83 11.26 11.89
N THR A 97 13.27 11.38 10.65
CA THR A 97 13.57 12.65 9.99
C THR A 97 12.71 12.80 8.74
N ALA A 98 12.37 14.04 8.37
CA ALA A 98 11.61 14.27 7.15
C ALA A 98 12.41 13.81 5.92
N ASP A 99 11.75 13.11 5.00
CA ASP A 99 12.30 12.79 3.68
C ASP A 99 12.08 13.96 2.69
N SER A 100 12.34 13.74 1.39
CA SER A 100 12.17 14.76 0.35
C SER A 100 10.71 15.19 0.12
N PHE A 101 9.74 14.46 0.65
CA PHE A 101 8.31 14.82 0.65
C PHE A 101 7.84 15.40 1.99
N GLY A 102 8.71 15.50 2.98
CA GLY A 102 8.36 15.92 4.32
C GLY A 102 7.73 14.81 5.18
N VAL A 103 7.78 13.55 4.72
CA VAL A 103 7.23 12.40 5.44
C VAL A 103 8.24 11.88 6.46
N PRO A 104 7.83 11.58 7.70
CA PRO A 104 8.70 10.96 8.70
C PRO A 104 9.24 9.61 8.20
N SER A 105 10.56 9.48 8.15
CA SER A 105 11.28 8.31 7.63
C SER A 105 12.51 8.03 8.48
N PRO A 106 13.04 6.80 8.53
CA PRO A 106 14.29 6.52 9.19
C PRO A 106 15.44 7.37 8.62
N PRO A 107 16.50 7.66 9.42
CA PRO A 107 17.65 8.41 8.95
C PRO A 107 18.30 7.78 7.71
N SER A 108 18.92 8.60 6.85
CA SER A 108 19.48 8.15 5.54
C SER A 108 20.63 7.16 5.65
N ASP A 109 21.28 7.08 6.80
CA ASP A 109 22.33 6.11 7.12
C ASP A 109 21.78 4.78 7.68
N GLY A 110 20.45 4.65 7.78
CA GLY A 110 19.78 3.41 8.19
C GLY A 110 20.07 2.26 7.24
N ALA A 111 20.00 1.02 7.76
CA ALA A 111 20.24 -0.18 6.96
C ALA A 111 19.17 -0.37 5.89
N ASP A 112 19.57 -0.53 4.63
CA ASP A 112 18.69 -0.86 3.52
C ASP A 112 18.17 -2.30 3.65
N LEU A 113 16.90 -2.47 3.32
CA LEU A 113 16.25 -3.77 3.28
C LEU A 113 15.62 -4.01 1.91
N SER A 114 15.49 -5.28 1.54
CA SER A 114 14.72 -5.72 0.36
C SER A 114 13.43 -6.39 0.85
N PRO A 115 12.32 -5.66 0.96
CA PRO A 115 11.07 -6.20 1.50
C PRO A 115 10.46 -7.30 0.62
N ARG A 116 9.89 -8.30 1.26
CA ARG A 116 9.10 -9.36 0.64
C ARG A 116 7.59 -9.16 0.79
N LEU A 117 7.20 -8.26 1.67
CA LEU A 117 5.82 -7.84 1.89
C LEU A 117 5.76 -6.32 1.93
N PHE A 118 4.85 -5.74 1.17
CA PHE A 118 4.59 -4.30 1.13
C PHE A 118 3.19 -4.03 1.65
N LEU A 119 3.07 -3.25 2.73
CA LEU A 119 1.83 -2.63 3.15
C LEU A 119 1.69 -1.32 2.35
N VAL A 120 0.63 -1.20 1.58
CA VAL A 120 0.46 -0.16 0.55
C VAL A 120 -0.71 0.76 0.92
N PRO A 121 -0.48 2.07 1.08
CA PRO A 121 -1.56 3.03 1.23
C PRO A 121 -2.27 3.26 -0.09
N LEU A 122 -3.56 3.57 -0.05
CA LEU A 122 -4.37 3.79 -1.23
C LEU A 122 -5.57 4.71 -0.96
N LEU A 123 -6.17 5.22 -2.03
CA LEU A 123 -7.43 5.97 -2.00
C LEU A 123 -8.64 5.08 -2.29
N ALA A 124 -8.48 4.14 -3.23
CA ALA A 124 -9.54 3.22 -3.60
C ALA A 124 -8.96 1.87 -4.00
N PHE A 125 -9.76 0.83 -3.87
CA PHE A 125 -9.45 -0.51 -4.32
C PHE A 125 -10.69 -1.22 -4.85
N ASP A 126 -10.48 -2.30 -5.58
CA ASP A 126 -11.51 -3.29 -5.88
C ASP A 126 -11.03 -4.73 -5.61
N ARG A 127 -11.94 -5.68 -5.64
CA ARG A 127 -11.66 -7.08 -5.32
C ARG A 127 -10.77 -7.79 -6.34
N ALA A 128 -10.55 -7.19 -7.52
CA ALA A 128 -9.57 -7.67 -8.50
C ALA A 128 -8.14 -7.17 -8.20
N GLY A 129 -7.95 -6.41 -7.12
CA GLY A 129 -6.67 -5.87 -6.70
C GLY A 129 -6.26 -4.59 -7.44
N ARG A 130 -7.14 -4.00 -8.25
CA ARG A 130 -6.88 -2.69 -8.82
C ARG A 130 -6.93 -1.66 -7.71
N ARG A 131 -6.02 -0.70 -7.75
CA ARG A 131 -5.94 0.35 -6.75
C ARG A 131 -5.76 1.73 -7.36
N LEU A 132 -6.22 2.73 -6.64
CA LEU A 132 -6.00 4.12 -6.95
C LEU A 132 -5.17 4.77 -5.83
N GLY A 133 -4.02 5.31 -6.18
CA GLY A 133 -3.19 6.10 -5.28
C GLY A 133 -3.35 7.60 -5.51
N GLN A 134 -2.49 8.39 -4.88
CA GLN A 134 -2.52 9.87 -4.96
C GLN A 134 -2.10 10.44 -6.32
N GLY A 135 -1.59 9.63 -7.25
CA GLY A 135 -1.23 10.03 -8.62
C GLY A 135 0.27 10.11 -8.89
N GLY A 136 1.14 9.90 -7.90
CA GLY A 136 2.60 9.95 -8.09
C GLY A 136 3.23 8.70 -8.72
N GLY A 137 2.50 7.60 -8.87
CA GLY A 137 2.98 6.34 -9.46
C GLY A 137 4.12 5.65 -8.69
N HIS A 138 4.41 6.09 -7.45
CA HIS A 138 5.51 5.54 -6.66
C HIS A 138 5.34 4.05 -6.37
N TYR A 139 4.17 3.66 -5.88
CA TYR A 139 3.89 2.26 -5.58
C TYR A 139 3.74 1.37 -6.82
N ASP A 140 3.40 1.92 -7.99
CA ASP A 140 3.39 1.16 -9.24
C ASP A 140 4.81 0.71 -9.60
N ARG A 141 5.77 1.63 -9.51
CA ARG A 141 7.19 1.33 -9.73
C ARG A 141 7.76 0.36 -8.69
N ILE A 142 7.46 0.60 -7.40
CA ILE A 142 7.91 -0.26 -6.29
C ILE A 142 7.38 -1.68 -6.47
N ILE A 143 6.07 -1.84 -6.62
CA ILE A 143 5.44 -3.16 -6.73
C ILE A 143 5.97 -3.89 -7.97
N SER A 144 6.09 -3.23 -9.11
CA SER A 144 6.60 -3.84 -10.34
C SER A 144 8.03 -4.33 -10.17
N LEU A 145 8.90 -3.53 -9.55
CA LEU A 145 10.30 -3.89 -9.30
C LEU A 145 10.42 -5.10 -8.37
N TYR A 146 9.77 -5.07 -7.22
CA TYR A 146 9.94 -6.11 -6.19
C TYR A 146 9.13 -7.38 -6.48
N ARG A 147 8.06 -7.30 -7.27
CA ARG A 147 7.29 -8.47 -7.70
C ARG A 147 8.11 -9.46 -8.53
N ALA A 148 9.07 -8.97 -9.33
CA ALA A 148 10.02 -9.83 -10.02
C ALA A 148 10.84 -10.72 -9.06
N HIS A 149 10.95 -10.33 -7.80
CA HIS A 149 11.64 -11.06 -6.73
C HIS A 149 10.66 -11.77 -5.76
N GLY A 150 9.41 -11.93 -6.16
CA GLY A 150 8.39 -12.66 -5.39
C GLY A 150 7.80 -11.89 -4.20
N ALA A 151 7.90 -10.56 -4.21
CA ALA A 151 7.28 -9.74 -3.17
C ALA A 151 5.74 -9.69 -3.33
N VAL A 152 5.06 -9.59 -2.20
CA VAL A 152 3.60 -9.52 -2.08
C VAL A 152 3.19 -8.09 -1.72
N ALA A 153 2.19 -7.55 -2.42
CA ALA A 153 1.62 -6.23 -2.19
C ALA A 153 0.25 -6.33 -1.51
N VAL A 154 0.12 -5.74 -0.33
CA VAL A 154 -1.08 -5.75 0.50
C VAL A 154 -1.57 -4.33 0.71
N GLY A 155 -2.74 -3.99 0.17
CA GLY A 155 -3.39 -2.71 0.43
C GLY A 155 -3.95 -2.66 1.84
N LEU A 156 -3.74 -1.54 2.53
CA LEU A 156 -4.44 -1.23 3.77
C LEU A 156 -5.44 -0.10 3.51
N ALA A 157 -6.70 -0.34 3.82
CA ALA A 157 -7.78 0.59 3.51
C ALA A 157 -8.93 0.49 4.52
N TYR A 158 -9.73 1.55 4.62
CA TYR A 158 -11.08 1.44 5.18
C TYR A 158 -11.98 0.72 4.19
N ALA A 159 -13.00 0.01 4.67
CA ALA A 159 -13.93 -0.71 3.80
C ALA A 159 -14.71 0.22 2.85
N GLU A 160 -14.93 1.45 3.28
CA GLU A 160 -15.59 2.52 2.53
C GLU A 160 -14.79 2.98 1.30
N GLN A 161 -13.52 2.56 1.18
CA GLN A 161 -12.66 2.82 0.01
C GLN A 161 -12.81 1.75 -1.09
N GLU A 162 -13.71 0.76 -0.92
CA GLU A 162 -14.01 -0.23 -1.95
C GLU A 162 -14.87 0.38 -3.06
N MET A 163 -14.44 0.23 -4.30
CA MET A 163 -15.19 0.58 -5.52
C MET A 163 -15.58 -0.69 -6.26
N GLY A 164 -16.69 -0.66 -6.99
CA GLY A 164 -17.08 -1.79 -7.86
C GLY A 164 -16.01 -2.08 -8.92
N GLN A 165 -15.41 -1.02 -9.47
CA GLN A 165 -14.29 -1.12 -10.41
C GLN A 165 -13.42 0.14 -10.32
N VAL A 166 -12.14 -0.04 -10.07
CA VAL A 166 -11.15 1.05 -10.07
C VAL A 166 -10.65 1.27 -11.51
N PRO A 167 -10.65 2.53 -12.01
CA PRO A 167 -10.09 2.82 -13.32
C PRO A 167 -8.57 2.62 -13.30
N THR A 168 -8.07 1.70 -14.14
CA THR A 168 -6.64 1.36 -14.23
C THR A 168 -6.19 1.22 -15.68
N GLY A 169 -4.93 1.50 -15.92
CA GLY A 169 -4.23 1.30 -17.19
C GLY A 169 -3.20 0.16 -17.10
N PRO A 170 -2.51 -0.11 -18.20
CA PRO A 170 -1.59 -1.25 -18.30
C PRO A 170 -0.35 -1.17 -17.40
N HIS A 171 -0.03 0.02 -16.90
CA HIS A 171 1.14 0.25 -16.02
C HIS A 171 0.80 0.30 -14.53
N ASP A 172 -0.48 0.24 -14.19
CA ASP A 172 -0.91 0.26 -12.79
C ASP A 172 -0.73 -1.14 -12.17
N ALA A 173 0.06 -1.21 -11.12
CA ALA A 173 0.35 -2.47 -10.45
C ALA A 173 -0.82 -2.89 -9.56
N HIS A 174 -1.22 -4.16 -9.64
CA HIS A 174 -2.29 -4.72 -8.83
C HIS A 174 -1.78 -5.15 -7.46
N LEU A 175 -2.68 -5.16 -6.49
CA LEU A 175 -2.47 -5.77 -5.17
C LEU A 175 -2.69 -7.27 -5.22
N ASP A 176 -2.09 -8.00 -4.28
CA ASP A 176 -2.33 -9.42 -4.06
C ASP A 176 -3.39 -9.63 -2.97
N TRP A 177 -3.46 -8.68 -2.02
CA TRP A 177 -4.44 -8.64 -0.94
C TRP A 177 -4.86 -7.21 -0.63
N VAL A 178 -6.06 -7.07 -0.05
CA VAL A 178 -6.50 -5.86 0.64
C VAL A 178 -6.97 -6.25 2.02
N ILE A 179 -6.50 -5.54 3.05
CA ILE A 179 -6.93 -5.73 4.43
C ILE A 179 -7.68 -4.48 4.87
N THR A 180 -8.90 -4.70 5.33
CA THR A 180 -9.76 -3.66 5.87
C THR A 180 -10.10 -3.99 7.33
N PRO A 181 -10.67 -3.04 8.11
CA PRO A 181 -11.21 -3.34 9.43
C PRO A 181 -12.34 -4.39 9.44
N LYS A 182 -12.94 -4.67 8.28
CA LYS A 182 -14.05 -5.63 8.17
C LYS A 182 -13.59 -7.03 7.75
N GLU A 183 -12.62 -7.12 6.85
CA GLU A 183 -12.19 -8.40 6.26
C GLU A 183 -10.79 -8.35 5.63
N ALA A 184 -10.23 -9.53 5.37
CA ALA A 184 -9.07 -9.73 4.50
C ALA A 184 -9.55 -10.24 3.13
N ILE A 185 -9.22 -9.52 2.07
CA ILE A 185 -9.63 -9.81 0.69
C ILE A 185 -8.42 -10.32 -0.07
N ARG A 186 -8.43 -11.58 -0.47
CA ARG A 186 -7.46 -12.10 -1.44
C ARG A 186 -7.92 -11.68 -2.84
N CYS A 187 -7.09 -10.88 -3.52
CA CYS A 187 -7.45 -10.36 -4.84
C CYS A 187 -7.37 -11.45 -5.90
N VAL A 188 -8.48 -11.67 -6.59
CA VAL A 188 -8.55 -12.63 -7.71
C VAL A 188 -8.36 -11.83 -9.00
N ARG A 189 -7.17 -11.95 -9.59
CA ARG A 189 -6.97 -11.41 -10.95
C ARG A 189 -7.89 -12.19 -11.88
N GLY A 190 -8.86 -11.53 -12.48
CA GLY A 190 -9.63 -12.14 -13.55
C GLY A 190 -8.66 -12.70 -14.59
N GLU A 191 -8.74 -13.98 -14.87
CA GLU A 191 -8.05 -14.59 -16.00
C GLU A 191 -8.54 -13.85 -17.24
N GLY A 192 -7.70 -12.98 -17.78
CA GLY A 192 -7.91 -12.48 -19.14
C GLY A 192 -8.05 -13.72 -20.01
N LEU A 193 -9.18 -13.84 -20.72
CA LEU A 193 -9.46 -14.83 -21.74
C LEU A 193 -8.18 -15.11 -22.54
N ARG A 194 -7.45 -16.15 -22.14
CA ARG A 194 -6.44 -16.73 -23.02
C ARG A 194 -7.24 -17.34 -24.15
N GLY A 195 -7.26 -16.63 -25.27
CA GLY A 195 -7.81 -17.17 -26.50
C GLY A 195 -7.24 -18.55 -26.74
N ARG A 196 -8.11 -19.56 -26.75
CA ARG A 196 -7.80 -20.81 -27.38
C ARG A 196 -7.77 -20.53 -28.88
N GLY A 197 -6.60 -20.49 -29.43
CA GLY A 197 -6.31 -20.56 -30.83
C GLY A 197 -5.44 -21.78 -31.06
#